data_47f5ca587103633324a418de47e451c8
#
_entry.id   47f5ca587103633324a418de47e451c8
#
_cell.length_a   1.000
_cell.length_b   1.000
_cell.length_c   1.000
_cell.angle_alpha   90.00
_cell.angle_beta   90.00
_cell.angle_gamma   90.00
#
_symmetry.space_group_name_H-M   'P 1'
#
loop_
_entity.id
_entity.type
_entity.pdbx_description
1 polymer ?
#
loop_
_entity_poly.entity_id
_entity_poly.type
_entity_poly.pdbx_seq_one_letter_code
_entity_poly.pdbx_strand_id
1 'polypeptide(L)'
;MKRGLLIGISAVVVVAGVLSIPVEAEPSPDTRVILEHTNKRYISPPCYEQANKTNNLAEADIRKAQELNYQPESSCTANSLAPIKQPIASVLAVNLGIKQSHWDW
;
A
#
# COMPACT_ATOMS: atom_id res chain seq x y z
N MET A 1 21.77 26.17 -30.49
CA MET A 1 21.97 24.75 -30.18
C MET A 1 22.53 24.53 -28.80
N LYS A 2 23.61 25.15 -28.38
CA LYS A 2 24.20 24.94 -27.04
C LYS A 2 23.26 25.32 -25.90
N ARG A 3 22.46 26.36 -26.02
CA ARG A 3 21.49 26.78 -25.00
C ARG A 3 20.36 25.80 -24.83
N GLY A 4 19.85 25.21 -25.92
CA GLY A 4 18.78 24.21 -25.85
C GLY A 4 19.22 22.94 -25.16
N LEU A 5 20.47 22.49 -25.39
CA LEU A 5 21.01 21.28 -24.73
C LEU A 5 21.14 21.50 -23.21
N LEU A 6 21.65 22.67 -22.77
CA LEU A 6 21.80 22.99 -21.34
C LEU A 6 20.44 23.03 -20.63
N ILE A 7 19.42 23.65 -21.25
CA ILE A 7 18.06 23.70 -20.70
C ILE A 7 17.48 22.30 -20.57
N GLY A 8 17.68 21.42 -21.57
CA GLY A 8 17.20 20.03 -21.53
C GLY A 8 17.82 19.23 -20.39
N ILE A 9 19.11 19.35 -20.15
CA ILE A 9 19.83 18.69 -19.05
C ILE A 9 19.28 19.16 -17.70
N SER A 10 19.08 20.47 -17.51
CA SER A 10 18.55 21.04 -16.26
C SER A 10 17.13 20.53 -15.98
N ALA A 11 16.26 20.43 -17.00
CA ALA A 11 14.91 19.91 -16.85
C ALA A 11 14.92 18.46 -16.42
N VAL A 12 15.77 17.61 -16.98
CA VAL A 12 15.91 16.19 -16.61
C VAL A 12 16.35 16.07 -15.15
N VAL A 13 17.31 16.84 -14.70
CA VAL A 13 17.80 16.81 -13.30
C VAL A 13 16.68 17.21 -12.33
N VAL A 14 15.91 18.23 -12.64
CA VAL A 14 14.79 18.68 -11.79
C VAL A 14 13.71 17.60 -11.71
N VAL A 15 13.33 16.98 -12.81
CA VAL A 15 12.34 15.90 -12.83
C VAL A 15 12.81 14.68 -12.01
N ALA A 16 14.08 14.27 -12.18
CA ALA A 16 14.65 13.16 -11.41
C ALA A 16 14.68 13.48 -9.92
N GLY A 17 15.00 14.71 -9.52
CA GLY A 17 14.97 15.16 -8.13
C GLY A 17 13.56 15.07 -7.52
N VAL A 18 12.54 15.53 -8.23
CA VAL A 18 11.15 15.46 -7.77
C VAL A 18 10.69 14.00 -7.61
N LEU A 19 11.00 13.13 -8.57
CA LEU A 19 10.60 11.71 -8.52
C LEU A 19 11.30 10.93 -7.40
N SER A 20 12.40 11.46 -6.85
CA SER A 20 13.13 10.83 -5.75
C SER A 20 12.64 11.27 -4.37
N ILE A 21 11.76 12.27 -4.28
CA ILE A 21 11.23 12.74 -3.00
C ILE A 21 10.42 11.63 -2.34
N PRO A 22 10.71 11.25 -1.07
CA PRO A 22 9.92 10.25 -0.37
C PRO A 22 8.55 10.82 0.00
N VAL A 23 7.51 10.04 -0.26
CA VAL A 23 6.14 10.36 0.12
C VAL A 23 5.55 9.19 0.89
N GLU A 24 4.58 9.47 1.75
CA GLU A 24 3.85 8.44 2.47
C GLU A 24 2.87 7.76 1.53
N ALA A 25 2.95 6.43 1.45
CA ALA A 25 2.03 5.61 0.67
C ALA A 25 1.19 4.77 1.61
N GLU A 26 -0.12 4.72 1.37
CA GLU A 26 -1.09 3.93 2.13
C GLU A 26 -1.66 2.82 1.26
N PRO A 27 -2.12 1.69 1.87
CA PRO A 27 -2.79 0.66 1.10
C PRO A 27 -4.10 1.20 0.50
N SER A 28 -4.41 0.75 -0.70
CA SER A 28 -5.68 1.06 -1.36
C SER A 28 -6.84 0.50 -0.52
N PRO A 29 -8.02 1.17 -0.50
CA PRO A 29 -9.22 0.60 0.10
C PRO A 29 -9.62 -0.76 -0.47
N ASP A 30 -9.18 -1.08 -1.69
CA ASP A 30 -9.42 -2.37 -2.35
C ASP A 30 -8.42 -3.46 -1.95
N THR A 31 -7.46 -3.18 -1.07
CA THR A 31 -6.49 -4.16 -0.60
C THR A 31 -7.20 -5.31 0.09
N ARG A 32 -6.87 -6.54 -0.31
CA ARG A 32 -7.49 -7.75 0.19
C ARG A 32 -7.15 -7.98 1.67
N VAL A 33 -8.15 -8.31 2.45
CA VAL A 33 -8.01 -8.77 3.83
C VAL A 33 -8.99 -9.92 4.08
N ILE A 34 -8.81 -10.64 5.19
CA ILE A 34 -9.72 -11.68 5.64
C ILE A 34 -10.45 -11.14 6.87
N LEU A 35 -11.78 -11.15 6.84
CA LEU A 35 -12.59 -10.76 7.99
C LEU A 35 -12.78 -11.96 8.90
N GLU A 36 -12.60 -11.75 10.20
CA GLU A 36 -12.91 -12.71 11.25
C GLU A 36 -14.10 -12.15 12.03
N HIS A 37 -15.29 -12.69 11.77
CA HIS A 37 -16.55 -12.09 12.22
C HIS A 37 -16.86 -12.33 13.70
N THR A 38 -16.37 -13.42 14.26
CA THR A 38 -16.64 -13.75 15.67
C THR A 38 -16.06 -12.72 16.61
N ASN A 39 -14.81 -12.31 16.37
CA ASN A 39 -14.09 -11.33 17.19
C ASN A 39 -14.10 -9.93 16.57
N LYS A 40 -14.74 -9.75 15.42
CA LYS A 40 -14.83 -8.47 14.71
C LYS A 40 -13.43 -7.91 14.40
N ARG A 41 -12.60 -8.74 13.79
CA ARG A 41 -11.22 -8.43 13.42
C ARG A 41 -10.99 -8.64 11.94
N TYR A 42 -9.93 -8.05 11.40
CA TYR A 42 -9.47 -8.37 10.06
C TYR A 42 -8.01 -8.78 10.08
N ILE A 43 -7.63 -9.60 9.11
CA ILE A 43 -6.32 -10.23 9.03
C ILE A 43 -5.75 -9.96 7.63
N SER A 44 -4.52 -9.45 7.56
CA SER A 44 -3.84 -9.36 6.27
C SER A 44 -3.36 -10.75 5.84
N PRO A 45 -3.39 -11.07 4.53
CA PRO A 45 -2.94 -12.38 4.05
C PRO A 45 -1.56 -12.82 4.52
N PRO A 46 -0.53 -11.95 4.57
CA PRO A 46 0.78 -12.35 5.10
C PRO A 46 0.78 -12.81 6.56
N CYS A 47 -0.22 -12.38 7.33
CA CYS A 47 -0.33 -12.68 8.76
C CYS A 47 -1.33 -13.79 9.06
N TYR A 48 -1.92 -14.40 8.03
CA TYR A 48 -3.03 -15.36 8.19
C TYR A 48 -2.63 -16.59 8.98
N GLU A 49 -1.48 -17.19 8.69
CA GLU A 49 -1.07 -18.47 9.31
C GLU A 49 -0.90 -18.38 10.81
N GLN A 50 -0.33 -17.29 11.31
CA GLN A 50 -0.11 -17.09 12.74
C GLN A 50 -1.25 -16.35 13.46
N ALA A 51 -2.29 -15.95 12.74
CA ALA A 51 -3.39 -15.20 13.32
C ALA A 51 -4.23 -16.06 14.26
N ASN A 52 -4.67 -15.46 15.34
CA ASN A 52 -5.66 -16.08 16.24
C ASN A 52 -7.05 -15.85 15.63
N LYS A 53 -7.62 -16.92 15.07
CA LYS A 53 -8.84 -16.84 14.27
C LYS A 53 -9.77 -18.01 14.53
N THR A 54 -11.07 -17.77 14.34
CA THR A 54 -12.09 -18.81 14.32
C THR A 54 -12.34 -19.29 12.88
N ASN A 55 -13.34 -20.14 12.70
CA ASN A 55 -13.77 -20.58 11.37
C ASN A 55 -14.74 -19.60 10.69
N ASN A 56 -15.14 -18.54 11.37
CA ASN A 56 -16.08 -17.54 10.86
C ASN A 56 -15.35 -16.47 10.04
N LEU A 57 -14.82 -16.88 8.88
CA LEU A 57 -13.93 -16.10 8.04
C LEU A 57 -14.60 -15.76 6.71
N ALA A 58 -14.31 -14.57 6.18
CA ALA A 58 -14.76 -14.17 4.86
C ALA A 58 -13.70 -13.29 4.20
N GLU A 59 -13.51 -13.46 2.89
CA GLU A 59 -12.64 -12.58 2.14
C GLU A 59 -13.34 -11.25 1.86
N ALA A 60 -12.58 -10.16 1.98
CA ALA A 60 -13.08 -8.81 1.72
C ALA A 60 -11.90 -7.89 1.41
N ASP A 61 -12.14 -6.60 1.52
CA ASP A 61 -11.13 -5.57 1.38
C ASP A 61 -11.11 -4.66 2.63
N ILE A 62 -10.12 -3.76 2.68
CA ILE A 62 -9.98 -2.81 3.78
C ILE A 62 -11.24 -1.94 3.90
N ARG A 63 -11.84 -1.54 2.79
CA ARG A 63 -13.07 -0.73 2.79
C ARG A 63 -14.16 -1.40 3.61
N LYS A 64 -14.38 -2.69 3.40
CA LYS A 64 -15.42 -3.45 4.12
C LYS A 64 -15.09 -3.56 5.61
N ALA A 65 -13.83 -3.82 5.94
CA ALA A 65 -13.40 -3.87 7.34
C ALA A 65 -13.66 -2.54 8.05
N GLN A 66 -13.38 -1.42 7.39
CA GLN A 66 -13.63 -0.08 7.93
C GLN A 66 -15.12 0.21 8.07
N GLU A 67 -15.94 -0.16 7.10
CA GLU A 67 -17.41 -0.02 7.18
C GLU A 67 -18.00 -0.75 8.38
N LEU A 68 -17.43 -1.91 8.71
CA LEU A 68 -17.85 -2.73 9.83
C LEU A 68 -17.22 -2.32 11.16
N ASN A 69 -16.31 -1.36 11.16
CA ASN A 69 -15.52 -0.92 12.32
C ASN A 69 -14.69 -2.06 12.95
N TYR A 70 -14.22 -2.99 12.12
CA TYR A 70 -13.35 -4.06 12.59
C TYR A 70 -11.94 -3.53 12.82
N GLN A 71 -11.22 -4.18 13.74
CA GLN A 71 -9.85 -3.82 14.12
C GLN A 71 -8.85 -4.86 13.58
N PRO A 72 -7.57 -4.50 13.40
CA PRO A 72 -6.56 -5.50 13.07
C PRO A 72 -6.52 -6.60 14.12
N GLU A 73 -6.36 -7.84 13.67
CA GLU A 73 -6.32 -9.00 14.58
C GLU A 73 -5.12 -8.90 15.53
N SER A 74 -3.98 -8.43 15.03
CA SER A 74 -2.75 -8.33 15.82
C SER A 74 -1.83 -7.25 15.24
N SER A 75 -0.68 -7.04 15.91
CA SER A 75 0.36 -6.13 15.41
C SER A 75 0.90 -6.55 14.05
N CYS A 76 0.93 -7.85 13.74
CA CYS A 76 1.33 -8.32 12.41
C CYS A 76 0.47 -7.69 11.32
N THR A 77 -0.86 -7.77 11.44
CA THR A 77 -1.79 -7.17 10.48
C THR A 77 -1.67 -5.65 10.47
N ALA A 78 -1.64 -5.01 11.63
CA ALA A 78 -1.50 -3.56 11.72
C ALA A 78 -0.22 -3.07 11.03
N ASN A 79 0.90 -3.74 11.26
CA ASN A 79 2.18 -3.36 10.67
C ASN A 79 2.23 -3.63 9.17
N SER A 80 1.63 -4.73 8.70
CA SER A 80 1.60 -5.06 7.27
C SER A 80 0.80 -4.05 6.45
N LEU A 81 -0.16 -3.37 7.05
CA LEU A 81 -1.03 -2.39 6.42
C LEU A 81 -0.67 -0.94 6.79
N ALA A 82 0.38 -0.75 7.58
CA ALA A 82 0.84 0.58 7.95
C ALA A 82 1.37 1.35 6.72
N PRO A 83 1.20 2.67 6.69
CA PRO A 83 1.79 3.48 5.63
C PRO A 83 3.31 3.31 5.56
N ILE A 84 3.84 3.35 4.35
CA ILE A 84 5.28 3.28 4.10
C ILE A 84 5.74 4.51 3.33
N LYS A 85 7.02 4.83 3.43
CA LYS A 85 7.62 5.90 2.63
C LYS A 85 8.18 5.31 1.34
N GLN A 86 7.80 5.90 0.21
CA GLN A 86 8.27 5.51 -1.11
C GLN A 86 8.61 6.76 -1.93
N PRO A 87 9.58 6.67 -2.87
CA PRO A 87 9.79 7.75 -3.84
C PRO A 87 8.52 7.97 -4.69
N ILE A 88 8.28 9.19 -5.13
CA ILE A 88 7.15 9.53 -6.01
C ILE A 88 7.17 8.64 -7.26
N ALA A 89 8.35 8.35 -7.80
CA ALA A 89 8.50 7.47 -8.96
C ALA A 89 7.88 6.08 -8.72
N SER A 90 8.06 5.50 -7.53
CA SER A 90 7.46 4.20 -7.18
C SER A 90 5.95 4.28 -7.11
N VAL A 91 5.39 5.33 -6.53
CA VAL A 91 3.94 5.53 -6.45
C VAL A 91 3.33 5.66 -7.85
N LEU A 92 3.96 6.45 -8.73
CA LEU A 92 3.52 6.58 -10.11
C LEU A 92 3.60 5.27 -10.88
N ALA A 93 4.67 4.49 -10.69
CA ALA A 93 4.84 3.20 -11.34
C ALA A 93 3.73 2.21 -10.94
N VAL A 94 3.33 2.19 -9.67
CA VAL A 94 2.20 1.38 -9.19
C VAL A 94 0.89 1.84 -9.85
N ASN A 95 0.63 3.15 -9.87
CA ASN A 95 -0.60 3.71 -10.44
C ASN A 95 -0.70 3.47 -11.96
N LEU A 96 0.43 3.39 -12.66
CA LEU A 96 0.49 3.12 -14.09
C LEU A 96 0.51 1.61 -14.43
N GLY A 97 0.49 0.75 -13.41
CA GLY A 97 0.53 -0.70 -13.61
C GLY A 97 1.90 -1.26 -14.02
N ILE A 98 2.97 -0.47 -13.92
CA ILE A 98 4.34 -0.89 -14.28
C ILE A 98 4.98 -1.71 -13.16
N LYS A 99 4.58 -1.46 -11.90
CA LYS A 99 5.12 -2.09 -10.70
C LYS A 99 3.98 -2.56 -9.81
N GLN A 100 4.17 -3.69 -9.13
CA GLN A 100 3.21 -4.17 -8.14
C GLN A 100 3.24 -3.31 -6.88
N SER A 101 2.08 -3.14 -6.26
CA SER A 101 1.94 -2.47 -4.98
C SER A 101 2.62 -3.29 -3.87
N HIS A 102 3.07 -2.60 -2.82
CA HIS A 102 3.56 -3.25 -1.59
C HIS A 102 2.48 -4.16 -0.95
N TRP A 103 1.22 -3.87 -1.17
CA TRP A 103 0.07 -4.60 -0.61
C TRP A 103 -0.64 -5.48 -1.65
N ASP A 104 0.05 -5.89 -2.70
CA ASP A 104 -0.49 -6.72 -3.77
C ASP A 104 -0.32 -8.21 -3.41
N TRP A 105 -1.23 -8.69 -2.57
CA TRP A 105 -1.27 -10.09 -2.16
C TRP A 105 -2.60 -10.78 -2.44
#